data_a89e99858d52fe8b312a0dc15db3a857
#
_entry.id   a89e99858d52fe8b312a0dc15db3a857
#
_cell.length_a   1.000
_cell.length_b   1.000
_cell.length_c   1.000
_cell.angle_alpha   90.00
_cell.angle_beta   90.00
_cell.angle_gamma   90.00
#
_symmetry.space_group_name_H-M   'P 1'
#
loop_
_entity.id
_entity.type
_entity.pdbx_description
1 polymer ?
#
loop_
_entity_poly.entity_id
_entity_poly.type
_entity_poly.pdbx_seq_one_letter_code
_entity_poly.pdbx_strand_id
1 'polypeptide(L)'
;MRMVGPNCMGVLTAEADAPMNGSFSPIFPSSGGLALSSQSGALGMVILSLATRRHVGLSGFVSVGNKADVSSNDLLEYWESDPATKVIALYLESFGNPRRFANLARRIGRTKPIIAVKAGRTKAGSRAAGSHTAALAASDTTVQALFHQTGVIRADTIDEMFDLSALLSAQPLPRGSRVAIVTNAGGPGILAADAC
;
A
#
# COMPACT_ATOMS: atom_id res chain seq x y z
N MET A 1 -22.95 -7.83 11.19
CA MET A 1 -22.26 -6.52 11.13
C MET A 1 -20.77 -6.78 11.07
N ARG A 2 -20.01 -6.04 10.24
CA ARG A 2 -18.53 -6.10 10.19
C ARG A 2 -17.97 -4.86 10.88
N MET A 3 -16.78 -4.98 11.45
CA MET A 3 -16.13 -3.89 12.20
C MET A 3 -14.76 -3.55 11.59
N VAL A 4 -14.53 -2.27 11.33
CA VAL A 4 -13.21 -1.72 11.01
C VAL A 4 -12.63 -1.10 12.27
N GLY A 5 -11.41 -1.49 12.64
CA GLY A 5 -10.81 -1.06 13.90
C GLY A 5 -10.85 -2.15 14.98
N PRO A 6 -10.91 -1.79 16.27
CA PRO A 6 -10.90 -0.43 16.85
C PRO A 6 -9.57 0.29 16.72
N ASN A 7 -9.45 1.48 17.35
CA ASN A 7 -8.24 2.31 17.32
C ASN A 7 -7.78 2.60 15.89
N CYS A 8 -8.70 3.09 15.06
CA CYS A 8 -8.47 3.41 13.65
C CYS A 8 -8.92 4.85 13.35
N MET A 9 -8.47 5.39 12.22
CA MET A 9 -8.89 6.71 11.75
C MET A 9 -10.26 6.67 11.05
N GLY A 10 -10.66 5.52 10.53
CA GLY A 10 -11.92 5.33 9.80
C GLY A 10 -11.73 4.92 8.35
N VAL A 11 -12.75 5.13 7.55
CA VAL A 11 -12.84 4.73 6.14
C VAL A 11 -13.18 5.92 5.27
N LEU A 12 -12.71 5.89 4.02
CA LEU A 12 -12.99 6.89 3.01
C LEU A 12 -13.12 6.19 1.66
N THR A 13 -14.13 6.53 0.87
CA THR A 13 -14.20 6.24 -0.56
C THR A 13 -14.23 7.55 -1.33
N ALA A 14 -13.38 7.65 -2.35
CA ALA A 14 -13.31 8.82 -3.22
C ALA A 14 -13.92 8.56 -4.60
N GLU A 15 -14.67 7.46 -4.76
CA GLU A 15 -15.39 7.16 -5.99
C GLU A 15 -16.32 8.29 -6.37
N ALA A 16 -16.33 8.66 -7.67
CA ALA A 16 -17.05 9.83 -8.15
C ALA A 16 -18.57 9.75 -7.89
N ASP A 17 -19.15 8.55 -7.99
CA ASP A 17 -20.60 8.34 -7.88
C ASP A 17 -21.08 8.18 -6.43
N ALA A 18 -20.18 7.84 -5.49
CA ALA A 18 -20.51 7.60 -4.09
C ALA A 18 -19.39 8.04 -3.13
N PRO A 19 -18.97 9.31 -3.15
CA PRO A 19 -17.92 9.79 -2.25
C PRO A 19 -18.41 9.78 -0.80
N MET A 20 -17.60 9.22 0.11
CA MET A 20 -17.94 9.18 1.53
C MET A 20 -16.67 9.37 2.37
N ASN A 21 -16.78 10.22 3.38
CA ASN A 21 -15.76 10.34 4.43
C ASN A 21 -16.33 9.93 5.78
N GLY A 22 -16.08 8.68 6.15
CA GLY A 22 -16.34 8.13 7.48
C GLY A 22 -15.08 8.09 8.34
N SER A 23 -14.20 9.08 8.21
CA SER A 23 -12.94 9.19 8.94
C SER A 23 -12.85 10.51 9.73
N PHE A 24 -11.84 10.59 10.62
CA PHE A 24 -11.52 11.85 11.32
C PHE A 24 -10.69 12.83 10.45
N SER A 25 -10.39 12.49 9.20
CA SER A 25 -9.60 13.35 8.33
C SER A 25 -10.45 14.51 7.78
N PRO A 26 -9.96 15.77 7.90
CA PRO A 26 -10.54 16.88 7.15
C PRO A 26 -10.10 16.88 5.68
N ILE A 27 -9.13 16.02 5.30
CA ILE A 27 -8.56 15.93 3.97
C ILE A 27 -9.34 14.88 3.18
N PHE A 28 -9.79 15.26 2.00
CA PHE A 28 -10.50 14.40 1.06
C PHE A 28 -9.76 14.41 -0.28
N PRO A 29 -8.91 13.38 -0.56
CA PRO A 29 -8.20 13.28 -1.82
C PRO A 29 -9.15 13.15 -3.02
N SER A 30 -8.68 13.52 -4.21
CA SER A 30 -9.42 13.33 -5.46
C SER A 30 -9.66 11.85 -5.76
N SER A 31 -10.70 11.58 -6.55
CA SER A 31 -10.96 10.24 -7.09
C SER A 31 -9.81 9.76 -7.97
N GLY A 32 -9.51 8.47 -7.91
CA GLY A 32 -8.45 7.83 -8.71
C GLY A 32 -8.34 6.33 -8.45
N GLY A 33 -7.28 5.72 -8.94
CA GLY A 33 -7.12 4.27 -8.96
C GLY A 33 -6.37 3.65 -7.79
N LEU A 34 -5.96 4.42 -6.77
CA LEU A 34 -5.20 3.90 -5.64
C LEU A 34 -6.12 3.53 -4.47
N ALA A 35 -6.16 2.26 -4.10
CA ALA A 35 -6.73 1.81 -2.83
C ALA A 35 -5.63 1.74 -1.76
N LEU A 36 -5.88 2.24 -0.56
CA LEU A 36 -4.87 2.33 0.49
C LEU A 36 -5.37 1.83 1.83
N SER A 37 -4.63 0.91 2.45
CA SER A 37 -4.85 0.45 3.82
C SER A 37 -3.71 0.88 4.73
N SER A 38 -4.05 1.48 5.88
CA SER A 38 -3.09 1.82 6.92
C SER A 38 -3.44 1.16 8.25
N GLN A 39 -2.46 0.55 8.90
CA GLN A 39 -2.60 0.06 10.28
C GLN A 39 -2.42 1.18 11.31
N SER A 40 -1.77 2.28 10.93
CA SER A 40 -1.61 3.46 11.78
C SER A 40 -2.64 4.53 11.42
N GLY A 41 -3.46 4.92 12.38
CA GLY A 41 -4.42 6.02 12.19
C GLY A 41 -3.72 7.36 12.01
N ALA A 42 -2.75 7.69 12.86
CA ALA A 42 -2.00 8.95 12.77
C ALA A 42 -1.24 9.09 11.44
N LEU A 43 -0.57 8.01 11.00
CA LEU A 43 0.10 8.00 9.71
C LEU A 43 -0.89 8.09 8.54
N GLY A 44 -2.12 7.61 8.71
CA GLY A 44 -3.19 7.76 7.73
C GLY A 44 -3.45 9.22 7.37
N MET A 45 -3.41 10.14 8.33
CA MET A 45 -3.53 11.58 8.07
C MET A 45 -2.40 12.12 7.18
N VAL A 46 -1.16 11.70 7.47
CA VAL A 46 0.01 12.08 6.65
C VAL A 46 -0.13 11.53 5.24
N ILE A 47 -0.54 10.28 5.12
CA ILE A 47 -0.75 9.58 3.84
C ILE A 47 -1.82 10.32 3.00
N LEU A 48 -2.98 10.67 3.56
CA LEU A 48 -4.02 11.41 2.83
C LEU A 48 -3.54 12.81 2.41
N SER A 49 -2.77 13.49 3.26
CA SER A 49 -2.15 14.77 2.93
C SER A 49 -1.15 14.64 1.76
N LEU A 50 -0.31 13.61 1.77
CA LEU A 50 0.63 13.34 0.69
C LEU A 50 -0.09 12.98 -0.62
N ALA A 51 -1.12 12.14 -0.58
CA ALA A 51 -1.94 11.82 -1.74
C ALA A 51 -2.49 13.07 -2.41
N THR A 52 -3.05 13.98 -1.61
CA THR A 52 -3.59 15.26 -2.11
C THR A 52 -2.50 16.14 -2.71
N ARG A 53 -1.37 16.33 -2.01
CA ARG A 53 -0.26 17.19 -2.48
C ARG A 53 0.44 16.65 -3.74
N ARG A 54 0.49 15.32 -3.89
CA ARG A 54 1.10 14.66 -5.05
C ARG A 54 0.10 14.39 -6.17
N HIS A 55 -1.16 14.83 -6.02
CA HIS A 55 -2.23 14.60 -6.98
C HIS A 55 -2.45 13.11 -7.32
N VAL A 56 -2.22 12.23 -6.35
CA VAL A 56 -2.51 10.80 -6.47
C VAL A 56 -3.94 10.56 -6.00
N GLY A 57 -4.83 10.26 -6.95
CA GLY A 57 -6.22 10.00 -6.66
C GLY A 57 -6.46 8.65 -6.03
N LEU A 58 -7.39 8.59 -5.08
CA LEU A 58 -7.76 7.36 -4.38
C LEU A 58 -9.07 6.77 -4.92
N SER A 59 -9.19 5.43 -4.95
CA SER A 59 -10.48 4.74 -4.98
C SER A 59 -11.03 4.60 -3.56
N GLY A 60 -10.16 4.29 -2.59
CA GLY A 60 -10.55 4.18 -1.20
C GLY A 60 -9.37 4.22 -0.24
N PHE A 61 -9.68 4.57 1.01
CA PHE A 61 -8.73 4.51 2.12
C PHE A 61 -9.40 3.84 3.32
N VAL A 62 -8.70 2.91 3.96
CA VAL A 62 -9.16 2.24 5.18
C VAL A 62 -8.05 2.20 6.21
N SER A 63 -8.29 2.84 7.36
CA SER A 63 -7.45 2.64 8.54
C SER A 63 -7.99 1.46 9.33
N VAL A 64 -7.23 0.37 9.40
CA VAL A 64 -7.70 -0.88 10.04
C VAL A 64 -7.37 -0.97 11.54
N GLY A 65 -6.49 -0.11 12.04
CA GLY A 65 -6.14 -0.07 13.47
C GLY A 65 -5.74 -1.44 14.02
N ASN A 66 -6.40 -1.88 15.09
CA ASN A 66 -6.11 -3.15 15.77
C ASN A 66 -6.62 -4.40 15.01
N LYS A 67 -7.40 -4.23 13.93
CA LYS A 67 -7.87 -5.33 13.04
C LYS A 67 -8.62 -6.44 13.80
N ALA A 68 -9.54 -6.07 14.68
CA ALA A 68 -10.27 -7.05 15.46
C ALA A 68 -11.21 -7.93 14.59
N ASP A 69 -11.70 -7.39 13.46
CA ASP A 69 -12.51 -8.12 12.48
C ASP A 69 -11.96 -7.90 11.07
N VAL A 70 -12.11 -6.69 10.49
CA VAL A 70 -11.59 -6.39 9.15
C VAL A 70 -10.09 -6.15 9.19
N SER A 71 -9.34 -6.88 8.40
CA SER A 71 -7.89 -6.78 8.25
C SER A 71 -7.49 -6.34 6.84
N SER A 72 -6.20 -6.04 6.62
CA SER A 72 -5.69 -5.78 5.27
C SER A 72 -5.90 -6.95 4.31
N ASN A 73 -6.02 -8.19 4.80
CA ASN A 73 -6.31 -9.36 3.98
C ASN A 73 -7.76 -9.33 3.44
N ASP A 74 -8.72 -8.85 4.23
CA ASP A 74 -10.11 -8.69 3.81
C ASP A 74 -10.22 -7.56 2.78
N LEU A 75 -9.43 -6.49 2.95
CA LEU A 75 -9.39 -5.38 2.01
C LEU A 75 -8.73 -5.78 0.68
N LEU A 76 -7.68 -6.60 0.69
CA LEU A 76 -7.10 -7.15 -0.53
C LEU A 76 -8.15 -7.92 -1.33
N GLU A 77 -8.95 -8.76 -0.68
CA GLU A 77 -10.01 -9.55 -1.30
C GLU A 77 -11.13 -8.65 -1.85
N TYR A 78 -11.51 -7.61 -1.12
CA TYR A 78 -12.50 -6.62 -1.56
C TYR A 78 -12.00 -5.84 -2.80
N TRP A 79 -10.78 -5.31 -2.77
CA TRP A 79 -10.21 -4.53 -3.87
C TRP A 79 -9.83 -5.36 -5.09
N GLU A 80 -9.72 -6.67 -4.96
CA GLU A 80 -9.49 -7.57 -6.10
C GLU A 80 -10.58 -7.38 -7.16
N SER A 81 -11.84 -7.35 -6.74
CA SER A 81 -13.00 -7.22 -7.63
C SER A 81 -13.46 -5.78 -7.88
N ASP A 82 -12.93 -4.81 -7.14
CA ASP A 82 -13.30 -3.41 -7.28
C ASP A 82 -12.77 -2.81 -8.60
N PRO A 83 -13.64 -2.39 -9.55
CA PRO A 83 -13.21 -1.85 -10.83
C PRO A 83 -12.56 -0.46 -10.72
N ALA A 84 -12.83 0.30 -9.66
CA ALA A 84 -12.21 1.59 -9.41
C ALA A 84 -10.75 1.46 -8.97
N THR A 85 -10.37 0.33 -8.36
CA THR A 85 -9.02 0.09 -7.86
C THR A 85 -8.10 -0.48 -8.94
N LYS A 86 -7.02 0.22 -9.24
CA LYS A 86 -5.95 -0.20 -10.17
C LYS A 86 -4.69 -0.66 -9.44
N VAL A 87 -4.37 -0.03 -8.33
CA VAL A 87 -3.17 -0.29 -7.50
C VAL A 87 -3.59 -0.36 -6.05
N ILE A 88 -2.97 -1.26 -5.28
CA ILE A 88 -3.23 -1.40 -3.85
C ILE A 88 -1.96 -1.05 -3.08
N ALA A 89 -2.05 -0.10 -2.14
CA ALA A 89 -0.96 0.27 -1.25
C ALA A 89 -1.28 -0.10 0.20
N LEU A 90 -0.30 -0.68 0.88
CA LEU A 90 -0.44 -1.17 2.24
C LEU A 90 0.64 -0.58 3.15
N TYR A 91 0.24 0.06 4.24
CA TYR A 91 1.12 0.32 5.38
C TYR A 91 0.89 -0.75 6.43
N LEU A 92 1.89 -1.61 6.66
CA LEU A 92 1.78 -2.82 7.47
C LEU A 92 2.69 -2.78 8.70
N GLU A 93 2.12 -3.00 9.86
CA GLU A 93 2.85 -3.34 11.10
C GLU A 93 2.89 -4.87 11.31
N SER A 94 1.81 -5.56 10.94
CA SER A 94 1.72 -7.02 10.95
C SER A 94 0.78 -7.53 9.85
N PHE A 95 1.00 -8.78 9.42
CA PHE A 95 0.19 -9.40 8.36
C PHE A 95 -1.15 -9.97 8.85
N GLY A 96 -1.36 -10.10 10.17
CA GLY A 96 -2.45 -10.92 10.70
C GLY A 96 -2.24 -12.40 10.36
N ASN A 97 -2.88 -12.90 9.31
CA ASN A 97 -2.62 -14.24 8.78
C ASN A 97 -1.68 -14.18 7.56
N PRO A 98 -0.38 -14.48 7.72
CA PRO A 98 0.60 -14.36 6.64
C PRO A 98 0.38 -15.37 5.51
N ARG A 99 -0.20 -16.56 5.78
CA ARG A 99 -0.52 -17.54 4.73
C ARG A 99 -1.66 -17.04 3.84
N ARG A 100 -2.72 -16.48 4.44
CA ARG A 100 -3.81 -15.86 3.68
C ARG A 100 -3.29 -14.68 2.87
N PHE A 101 -2.46 -13.82 3.47
CA PHE A 101 -1.79 -12.72 2.77
C PHE A 101 -1.03 -13.21 1.54
N ALA A 102 -0.18 -14.23 1.70
CA ALA A 102 0.61 -14.78 0.60
C ALA A 102 -0.24 -15.29 -0.56
N ASN A 103 -1.32 -16.00 -0.27
CA ASN A 103 -2.21 -16.53 -1.30
C ASN A 103 -2.95 -15.41 -2.04
N LEU A 104 -3.47 -14.43 -1.31
CA LEU A 104 -4.14 -13.27 -1.89
C LEU A 104 -3.17 -12.44 -2.74
N ALA A 105 -1.99 -12.13 -2.21
CA ALA A 105 -1.01 -11.32 -2.91
C ALA A 105 -0.55 -11.95 -4.23
N ARG A 106 -0.26 -13.26 -4.25
CA ARG A 106 0.09 -13.97 -5.50
C ARG A 106 -1.02 -13.94 -6.54
N ARG A 107 -2.27 -14.03 -6.10
CA ARG A 107 -3.42 -14.04 -7.00
C ARG A 107 -3.68 -12.65 -7.56
N ILE A 108 -3.80 -11.67 -6.69
CA ILE A 108 -4.16 -10.28 -7.01
C ILE A 108 -3.03 -9.58 -7.77
N GLY A 109 -1.78 -9.79 -7.36
CA GLY A 109 -0.60 -9.18 -7.96
C GLY A 109 -0.39 -9.47 -9.45
N ARG A 110 -1.11 -10.47 -10.00
CA ARG A 110 -1.12 -10.75 -11.44
C ARG A 110 -1.92 -9.74 -12.27
N THR A 111 -2.84 -9.03 -11.64
CA THR A 111 -3.75 -8.08 -12.29
C THR A 111 -3.69 -6.69 -11.71
N LYS A 112 -3.47 -6.58 -10.41
CA LYS A 112 -3.38 -5.30 -9.68
C LYS A 112 -2.10 -5.29 -8.86
N PRO A 113 -1.15 -4.37 -9.12
CA PRO A 113 0.05 -4.25 -8.32
C PRO A 113 -0.27 -4.01 -6.85
N ILE A 114 0.48 -4.67 -5.98
CA ILE A 114 0.40 -4.47 -4.53
C ILE A 114 1.74 -3.89 -4.09
N ILE A 115 1.70 -2.70 -3.50
CA ILE A 115 2.86 -2.01 -2.93
C ILE A 115 2.74 -2.07 -1.41
N ALA A 116 3.81 -2.34 -0.70
CA ALA A 116 3.76 -2.40 0.76
C ALA A 116 4.96 -1.73 1.42
N VAL A 117 4.67 -0.85 2.38
CA VAL A 117 5.63 -0.37 3.38
C VAL A 117 5.44 -1.20 4.64
N LYS A 118 6.50 -1.88 5.10
CA LYS A 118 6.48 -2.69 6.32
C LYS A 118 7.24 -1.98 7.43
N ALA A 119 6.54 -1.60 8.48
CA ALA A 119 7.14 -1.04 9.69
C ALA A 119 7.86 -2.11 10.53
N GLY A 120 8.81 -1.68 11.36
CA GLY A 120 9.52 -2.57 12.27
C GLY A 120 10.65 -3.37 11.61
N ARG A 121 11.38 -2.78 10.67
CA ARG A 121 12.48 -3.41 9.92
C ARG A 121 13.74 -3.67 10.77
N THR A 122 14.08 -2.70 11.60
CA THR A 122 15.27 -2.78 12.47
C THR A 122 14.92 -3.42 13.81
N LYS A 123 15.92 -3.92 14.53
CA LYS A 123 15.72 -4.44 15.90
C LYS A 123 15.06 -3.41 16.83
N ALA A 124 15.40 -2.13 16.69
CA ALA A 124 14.80 -1.05 17.46
C ALA A 124 13.35 -0.79 17.04
N GLY A 125 13.08 -0.69 15.73
CA GLY A 125 11.75 -0.53 15.19
C GLY A 125 10.83 -1.72 15.48
N SER A 126 11.38 -2.96 15.47
CA SER A 126 10.65 -4.18 15.81
C SER A 126 10.21 -4.20 17.28
N ARG A 127 11.08 -3.74 18.20
CA ARG A 127 10.71 -3.57 19.63
C ARG A 127 9.62 -2.52 19.81
N ALA A 128 9.75 -1.37 19.13
CA ALA A 128 8.75 -0.32 19.17
C ALA A 128 7.39 -0.82 18.62
N ALA A 129 7.37 -1.49 17.48
CA ALA A 129 6.17 -2.07 16.89
C ALA A 129 5.55 -3.15 17.78
N GLY A 130 6.35 -4.01 18.42
CA GLY A 130 5.89 -5.03 19.35
C GLY A 130 5.21 -4.45 20.59
N SER A 131 5.71 -3.35 21.12
CA SER A 131 5.08 -2.62 22.22
C SER A 131 3.75 -1.98 21.83
N HIS A 132 3.59 -1.62 20.53
CA HIS A 132 2.42 -0.94 20.03
C HIS A 132 1.29 -1.90 19.59
N THR A 133 1.63 -3.08 19.06
CA THR A 133 0.65 -3.98 18.43
C THR A 133 0.56 -5.36 19.10
N ALA A 134 1.38 -5.66 20.12
CA ALA A 134 1.47 -6.98 20.78
C ALA A 134 1.70 -8.16 19.79
N ALA A 135 2.00 -7.90 18.53
CA ALA A 135 2.22 -8.91 17.52
C ALA A 135 3.70 -9.28 17.44
N LEU A 136 4.01 -10.58 17.39
CA LEU A 136 5.35 -11.07 17.12
C LEU A 136 5.82 -10.52 15.76
N ALA A 137 6.88 -9.71 15.78
CA ALA A 137 7.44 -9.14 14.58
C ALA A 137 8.23 -10.22 13.82
N ALA A 138 7.84 -10.51 12.59
CA ALA A 138 8.65 -11.33 11.68
C ALA A 138 9.97 -10.61 11.36
N SER A 139 11.06 -11.37 11.19
CA SER A 139 12.33 -10.78 10.77
C SER A 139 12.20 -10.08 9.42
N ASP A 140 12.99 -9.03 9.20
CA ASP A 140 12.97 -8.30 7.93
C ASP A 140 13.31 -9.21 6.73
N THR A 141 14.22 -10.16 6.92
CA THR A 141 14.56 -11.20 5.93
C THR A 141 13.35 -12.05 5.56
N THR A 142 12.55 -12.47 6.55
CA THR A 142 11.32 -13.25 6.31
C THR A 142 10.29 -12.43 5.55
N VAL A 143 10.13 -11.15 5.89
CA VAL A 143 9.24 -10.22 5.18
C VAL A 143 9.69 -10.04 3.73
N GLN A 144 10.98 -9.82 3.51
CA GLN A 144 11.54 -9.68 2.17
C GLN A 144 11.31 -10.92 1.31
N ALA A 145 11.56 -12.10 1.88
CA ALA A 145 11.30 -13.37 1.18
C ALA A 145 9.81 -13.53 0.84
N LEU A 146 8.92 -13.18 1.76
CA LEU A 146 7.46 -13.23 1.54
C LEU A 146 7.06 -12.30 0.38
N PHE A 147 7.52 -11.06 0.38
CA PHE A 147 7.19 -10.09 -0.68
C PHE A 147 7.73 -10.56 -2.03
N HIS A 148 8.98 -11.00 -2.10
CA HIS A 148 9.57 -11.52 -3.32
C HIS A 148 8.79 -12.73 -3.87
N GLN A 149 8.42 -13.70 -3.01
CA GLN A 149 7.67 -14.88 -3.43
C GLN A 149 6.22 -14.59 -3.86
N THR A 150 5.66 -13.46 -3.44
CA THR A 150 4.27 -13.11 -3.68
C THR A 150 4.09 -12.04 -4.73
N GLY A 151 5.19 -11.45 -5.24
CA GLY A 151 5.17 -10.35 -6.20
C GLY A 151 4.71 -9.02 -5.60
N VAL A 152 4.76 -8.88 -4.26
CA VAL A 152 4.49 -7.59 -3.60
C VAL A 152 5.70 -6.69 -3.78
N ILE A 153 5.46 -5.49 -4.29
CA ILE A 153 6.47 -4.46 -4.46
C ILE A 153 6.74 -3.83 -3.10
N ARG A 154 7.94 -4.03 -2.58
CA ARG A 154 8.34 -3.41 -1.32
C ARG A 154 8.75 -1.97 -1.56
N ALA A 155 8.16 -1.05 -0.81
CA ALA A 155 8.63 0.32 -0.67
C ALA A 155 9.28 0.49 0.72
N ASP A 156 10.41 1.17 0.77
CA ASP A 156 11.16 1.40 2.00
C ASP A 156 10.67 2.64 2.76
N THR A 157 10.03 3.56 2.05
CA THR A 157 9.48 4.81 2.57
C THR A 157 8.06 5.05 2.06
N ILE A 158 7.35 5.95 2.73
CA ILE A 158 6.03 6.41 2.26
C ILE A 158 6.17 7.18 0.94
N ASP A 159 7.23 7.95 0.77
CA ASP A 159 7.50 8.69 -0.47
C ASP A 159 7.66 7.74 -1.66
N GLU A 160 8.47 6.70 -1.52
CA GLU A 160 8.65 5.66 -2.53
C GLU A 160 7.33 4.92 -2.84
N MET A 161 6.53 4.62 -1.82
CA MET A 161 5.20 4.04 -2.02
C MET A 161 4.33 4.92 -2.91
N PHE A 162 4.38 6.25 -2.73
CA PHE A 162 3.62 7.17 -3.57
C PHE A 162 4.19 7.31 -4.98
N ASP A 163 5.51 7.31 -5.15
CA ASP A 163 6.16 7.35 -6.46
C ASP A 163 5.78 6.11 -7.29
N LEU A 164 5.85 4.93 -6.69
CA LEU A 164 5.40 3.67 -7.30
C LEU A 164 3.89 3.69 -7.59
N SER A 165 3.07 4.18 -6.66
CA SER A 165 1.62 4.27 -6.83
C SER A 165 1.25 5.20 -7.98
N ALA A 166 1.89 6.35 -8.10
CA ALA A 166 1.66 7.31 -9.18
C ALA A 166 2.03 6.70 -10.54
N LEU A 167 3.20 6.07 -10.64
CA LEU A 167 3.65 5.40 -11.86
C LEU A 167 2.67 4.30 -12.29
N LEU A 168 2.37 3.37 -11.40
CA LEU A 168 1.56 2.18 -11.72
C LEU A 168 0.07 2.49 -11.92
N SER A 169 -0.43 3.60 -11.37
CA SER A 169 -1.80 4.06 -11.61
C SER A 169 -1.95 4.78 -12.96
N ALA A 170 -0.90 5.46 -13.42
CA ALA A 170 -0.93 6.30 -14.62
C ALA A 170 -0.48 5.57 -15.89
N GLN A 171 0.31 4.51 -15.76
CA GLN A 171 0.89 3.78 -16.88
C GLN A 171 0.29 2.37 -17.00
N PRO A 172 0.22 1.82 -18.22
CA PRO A 172 -0.11 0.41 -18.41
C PRO A 172 0.99 -0.47 -17.80
N LEU A 173 0.60 -1.61 -17.22
CA LEU A 173 1.57 -2.56 -16.70
C LEU A 173 2.46 -3.11 -17.83
N PRO A 174 3.78 -3.22 -17.61
CA PRO A 174 4.71 -3.73 -18.62
C PRO A 174 4.38 -5.19 -18.97
N ARG A 175 4.46 -5.52 -20.26
CA ARG A 175 4.21 -6.87 -20.77
C ARG A 175 5.45 -7.75 -20.84
N GLY A 176 6.59 -7.26 -20.35
CA GLY A 176 7.86 -7.96 -20.38
C GLY A 176 8.96 -7.18 -19.67
N SER A 177 10.18 -7.71 -19.70
CA SER A 177 11.34 -7.17 -18.98
C SER A 177 12.26 -6.27 -19.84
N ARG A 178 11.87 -5.95 -21.07
CA ARG A 178 12.69 -5.11 -21.96
C ARG A 178 12.35 -3.64 -21.76
N VAL A 179 13.38 -2.84 -21.45
CA VAL A 179 13.28 -1.39 -21.24
C VAL A 179 14.05 -0.68 -22.35
N ALA A 180 13.48 0.39 -22.91
CA ALA A 180 14.16 1.30 -23.80
C ALA A 180 14.38 2.63 -23.08
N ILE A 181 15.62 3.09 -23.01
CA ILE A 181 15.99 4.37 -22.40
C ILE A 181 16.19 5.38 -23.52
N VAL A 182 15.38 6.46 -23.52
CA VAL A 182 15.50 7.58 -24.46
C VAL A 182 15.91 8.82 -23.67
N THR A 183 17.08 9.36 -23.97
CA THR A 183 17.62 10.52 -23.25
C THR A 183 18.43 11.38 -24.19
N ASN A 184 18.52 12.69 -23.94
CA ASN A 184 19.38 13.63 -24.61
C ASN A 184 20.74 13.87 -23.89
N ALA A 185 20.97 13.14 -22.77
CA ALA A 185 22.17 13.30 -21.96
C ALA A 185 22.76 11.94 -21.56
N GLY A 186 24.08 11.75 -21.78
CA GLY A 186 24.77 10.48 -21.52
C GLY A 186 24.74 10.06 -20.04
N GLY A 187 25.04 10.98 -19.12
CA GLY A 187 25.09 10.70 -17.69
C GLY A 187 23.76 10.13 -17.12
N PRO A 188 22.62 10.80 -17.29
CA PRO A 188 21.32 10.25 -16.90
C PRO A 188 20.98 8.91 -17.56
N GLY A 189 21.40 8.70 -18.82
CA GLY A 189 21.21 7.43 -19.52
C GLY A 189 21.98 6.27 -18.87
N ILE A 190 23.20 6.51 -18.45
CA ILE A 190 24.02 5.51 -17.73
C ILE A 190 23.39 5.17 -16.39
N LEU A 191 22.99 6.17 -15.59
CA LEU A 191 22.33 5.96 -14.30
C LEU A 191 21.01 5.18 -14.44
N ALA A 192 20.24 5.48 -15.49
CA ALA A 192 19.01 4.74 -15.77
C ALA A 192 19.29 3.28 -16.16
N ALA A 193 20.36 3.03 -16.93
CA ALA A 193 20.77 1.68 -17.31
C ALA A 193 21.26 0.86 -16.09
N ASP A 194 21.98 1.49 -15.16
CA ASP A 194 22.46 0.86 -13.92
C ASP A 194 21.30 0.51 -12.97
N ALA A 195 20.14 1.20 -13.09
CA ALA A 195 18.95 0.97 -12.29
C ALA A 195 18.04 -0.14 -12.86
N CYS A 196 18.25 -0.59 -14.10
CA CYS A 196 17.49 -1.65 -14.76
C CYS A 196 18.10 -3.04 -14.54
#